data_59d146d1fb3bd7915937927a4e05cbc3
#
_entry.id   59d146d1fb3bd7915937927a4e05cbc3
#
_cell.length_a   1.000
_cell.length_b   1.000
_cell.length_c   1.000
_cell.angle_alpha   90.00
_cell.angle_beta   90.00
_cell.angle_gamma   90.00
#
_symmetry.space_group_name_H-M   'P 1'
#
loop_
_entity.id
_entity.type
_entity.pdbx_description
1 polymer ?
#
loop_
_entity_poly.entity_id
_entity_poly.type
_entity_poly.pdbx_seq_one_letter_code
_entity_poly.pdbx_strand_id
1 'polypeptide(L)'
;ANEQVIDGRGWRTGAVVEKREIPMYYMAITRYAEELLTELDQLPGWPEQVKLMQKNWIGKSHGVRIGFPYQLPEGESGILWVFTTRADTLLGATYVAVAAEHPLALHAAKDNPVLAAFVDECRHGGVTEAELATQEKKGMPTGLTVTHPLTGEQLPLWVANYVLMGYG
;
A
#
# COMPACT_ATOMS: atom_id res chain seq x y z
N ALA A 1 -4.35 -16.07 12.52
CA ALA A 1 -4.80 -16.69 11.27
C ALA A 1 -6.21 -16.21 10.95
N ASN A 2 -6.55 -16.12 9.67
CA ASN A 2 -7.84 -15.53 9.23
C ASN A 2 -9.04 -16.30 9.79
N GLU A 3 -8.92 -17.61 10.01
CA GLU A 3 -9.96 -18.44 10.62
C GLU A 3 -10.27 -18.06 12.09
N GLN A 4 -9.42 -17.23 12.69
CA GLN A 4 -9.60 -16.76 14.07
C GLN A 4 -10.30 -15.41 14.13
N VAL A 5 -10.71 -14.87 12.99
CA VAL A 5 -11.45 -13.61 12.88
C VAL A 5 -12.84 -13.92 12.32
N ILE A 6 -13.88 -13.55 13.08
CA ILE A 6 -15.27 -13.70 12.68
C ILE A 6 -15.92 -12.32 12.79
N ASP A 7 -16.50 -11.84 11.69
CA ASP A 7 -17.15 -10.52 11.62
C ASP A 7 -16.27 -9.37 12.15
N GLY A 8 -14.97 -9.39 11.76
CA GLY A 8 -14.00 -8.38 12.21
C GLY A 8 -13.59 -8.47 13.66
N ARG A 9 -13.94 -9.55 14.37
CA ARG A 9 -13.64 -9.77 15.78
C ARG A 9 -12.86 -11.05 16.00
N GLY A 10 -11.95 -11.03 16.96
CA GLY A 10 -11.25 -12.23 17.42
C GLY A 10 -12.23 -13.26 18.01
N TRP A 11 -12.21 -14.48 17.50
CA TRP A 11 -13.16 -15.54 17.89
C TRP A 11 -13.12 -15.91 19.39
N ARG A 12 -11.97 -15.72 20.06
CA ARG A 12 -11.81 -16.01 21.48
C ARG A 12 -12.28 -14.88 22.40
N THR A 13 -11.95 -13.65 22.05
CA THR A 13 -12.09 -12.50 22.95
C THR A 13 -13.24 -11.58 22.55
N GLY A 14 -13.76 -11.71 21.33
CA GLY A 14 -14.72 -10.76 20.76
C GLY A 14 -14.16 -9.37 20.52
N ALA A 15 -12.84 -9.15 20.75
CA ALA A 15 -12.19 -7.87 20.50
C ALA A 15 -12.21 -7.53 18.99
N VAL A 16 -12.45 -6.26 18.67
CA VAL A 16 -12.35 -5.77 17.30
C VAL A 16 -10.91 -5.92 16.81
N VAL A 17 -10.74 -6.48 15.62
CA VAL A 17 -9.44 -6.59 14.98
C VAL A 17 -9.16 -5.30 14.23
N GLU A 18 -8.00 -4.71 14.47
CA GLU A 18 -7.54 -3.49 13.82
C GLU A 18 -6.06 -3.57 13.50
N LYS A 19 -5.61 -2.80 12.51
CA LYS A 19 -4.20 -2.66 12.21
C LYS A 19 -3.53 -1.84 13.31
N ARG A 20 -2.49 -2.40 13.92
CA ARG A 20 -1.67 -1.74 14.94
C ARG A 20 -0.20 -2.00 14.72
N GLU A 21 0.63 -1.02 15.03
CA GLU A 21 2.05 -1.24 15.25
C GLU A 21 2.26 -1.81 16.64
N ILE A 22 2.85 -3.00 16.69
CA ILE A 22 3.16 -3.69 17.94
C ILE A 22 4.65 -4.07 17.96
N PRO A 23 5.34 -3.88 19.09
CA PRO A 23 6.72 -4.35 19.23
C PRO A 23 6.73 -5.89 19.27
N MET A 24 7.38 -6.50 18.30
CA MET A 24 7.53 -7.95 18.17
C MET A 24 8.90 -8.30 17.60
N TYR A 25 9.22 -9.60 17.65
CA TYR A 25 10.34 -10.15 16.90
C TYR A 25 9.92 -10.42 15.46
N TYR A 26 10.65 -9.87 14.50
CA TYR A 26 10.45 -10.10 13.09
C TYR A 26 11.68 -10.75 12.47
N MET A 27 11.46 -11.74 11.60
CA MET A 27 12.52 -12.31 10.79
C MET A 27 12.69 -11.47 9.53
N ALA A 28 13.92 -11.08 9.19
CA ALA A 28 14.24 -10.31 7.99
C ALA A 28 14.28 -11.22 6.75
N ILE A 29 13.16 -11.92 6.46
CA ILE A 29 13.10 -12.93 5.39
C ILE A 29 13.34 -12.33 4.00
N THR A 30 12.95 -11.10 3.76
CA THR A 30 13.16 -10.40 2.48
C THR A 30 14.62 -10.11 2.20
N ARG A 31 15.49 -10.10 3.23
CA ARG A 31 16.93 -9.89 3.08
C ARG A 31 17.59 -10.94 2.17
N TYR A 32 17.05 -12.14 2.15
CA TYR A 32 17.59 -13.27 1.39
C TYR A 32 16.84 -13.52 0.07
N ALA A 33 15.89 -12.66 -0.31
CA ALA A 33 15.05 -12.89 -1.48
C ALA A 33 15.85 -13.02 -2.78
N GLU A 34 16.86 -12.19 -2.98
CA GLU A 34 17.74 -12.25 -4.16
C GLU A 34 18.60 -13.52 -4.19
N GLU A 35 19.19 -13.88 -3.04
CA GLU A 35 19.96 -15.11 -2.88
C GLU A 35 19.09 -16.34 -3.14
N LEU A 36 17.92 -16.41 -2.51
CA LEU A 36 16.96 -17.50 -2.72
C LEU A 36 16.55 -17.64 -4.19
N LEU A 37 16.32 -16.53 -4.88
CA LEU A 37 15.95 -16.53 -6.29
C LEU A 37 17.09 -17.08 -7.18
N THR A 38 18.33 -16.67 -6.90
CA THR A 38 19.52 -17.07 -7.66
C THR A 38 19.84 -18.57 -7.41
N GLU A 39 19.75 -19.01 -6.16
CA GLU A 39 20.06 -20.39 -5.78
C GLU A 39 19.06 -21.43 -6.32
N LEU A 40 17.85 -21.01 -6.73
CA LEU A 40 16.92 -21.94 -7.39
C LEU A 40 17.51 -22.61 -8.63
N ASP A 41 18.38 -21.92 -9.35
CA ASP A 41 19.02 -22.47 -10.56
C ASP A 41 20.10 -23.51 -10.23
N GLN A 42 20.59 -23.52 -8.97
CA GLN A 42 21.58 -24.48 -8.46
C GLN A 42 20.95 -25.74 -7.83
N LEU A 43 19.64 -25.93 -7.96
CA LEU A 43 18.90 -27.08 -7.42
C LEU A 43 18.52 -28.09 -8.52
N PRO A 44 19.47 -28.91 -9.03
CA PRO A 44 19.21 -29.80 -10.17
C PRO A 44 18.20 -30.91 -9.85
N GLY A 45 18.03 -31.24 -8.56
CA GLY A 45 17.08 -32.26 -8.10
C GLY A 45 15.64 -31.77 -7.92
N TRP A 46 15.40 -30.47 -8.13
CA TRP A 46 14.05 -29.91 -7.99
C TRP A 46 13.30 -29.93 -9.32
N PRO A 47 12.00 -30.34 -9.33
CA PRO A 47 11.16 -30.22 -10.52
C PRO A 47 11.07 -28.77 -10.99
N GLU A 48 11.11 -28.55 -12.30
CA GLU A 48 11.04 -27.19 -12.89
C GLU A 48 9.78 -26.43 -12.50
N GLN A 49 8.65 -27.13 -12.37
CA GLN A 49 7.40 -26.52 -11.93
C GLN A 49 7.51 -25.95 -10.51
N VAL A 50 8.20 -26.65 -9.60
CA VAL A 50 8.42 -26.18 -8.23
C VAL A 50 9.32 -24.95 -8.21
N LYS A 51 10.40 -24.96 -9.00
CA LYS A 51 11.26 -23.77 -9.17
C LYS A 51 10.49 -22.59 -9.69
N LEU A 52 9.64 -22.79 -10.69
CA LEU A 52 8.79 -21.73 -11.24
C LEU A 52 7.82 -21.17 -10.18
N MET A 53 7.19 -22.03 -9.38
CA MET A 53 6.33 -21.61 -8.28
C MET A 53 7.09 -20.75 -7.26
N GLN A 54 8.32 -21.14 -6.90
CA GLN A 54 9.17 -20.37 -5.99
C GLN A 54 9.58 -19.02 -6.60
N LYS A 55 9.97 -18.97 -7.86
CA LYS A 55 10.28 -17.72 -8.58
C LYS A 55 9.09 -16.76 -8.58
N ASN A 56 7.90 -17.27 -8.87
CA ASN A 56 6.67 -16.49 -8.88
C ASN A 56 6.30 -15.99 -7.47
N TRP A 57 6.53 -16.81 -6.43
CA TRP A 57 6.29 -16.43 -5.05
C TRP A 57 7.23 -15.33 -4.56
N ILE A 58 8.52 -15.42 -4.88
CA ILE A 58 9.51 -14.38 -4.57
C ILE A 58 9.16 -13.08 -5.32
N GLY A 59 8.70 -13.19 -6.57
CA GLY A 59 8.06 -12.11 -7.31
C GLY A 59 8.96 -10.90 -7.53
N LYS A 60 10.24 -11.11 -7.94
CA LYS A 60 11.15 -9.99 -8.23
C LYS A 60 10.57 -9.11 -9.33
N SER A 61 10.36 -7.85 -9.02
CA SER A 61 9.92 -6.83 -9.96
C SER A 61 10.90 -5.65 -9.99
N HIS A 62 10.90 -4.93 -11.10
CA HIS A 62 11.66 -3.69 -11.27
C HIS A 62 10.68 -2.53 -11.41
N GLY A 63 10.97 -1.44 -10.72
CA GLY A 63 10.15 -0.25 -10.78
C GLY A 63 10.94 1.01 -10.48
N VAL A 64 10.24 2.12 -10.50
CA VAL A 64 10.79 3.45 -10.26
C VAL A 64 10.09 4.07 -9.07
N ARG A 65 10.86 4.71 -8.22
CA ARG A 65 10.34 5.56 -7.15
C ARG A 65 10.24 6.99 -7.66
N ILE A 66 9.05 7.56 -7.61
CA ILE A 66 8.74 8.89 -8.13
C ILE A 66 8.30 9.79 -6.98
N GLY A 67 8.88 10.99 -6.92
CA GLY A 67 8.52 12.00 -5.92
C GLY A 67 7.56 13.03 -6.48
N PHE A 68 6.43 13.22 -5.82
CA PHE A 68 5.44 14.27 -6.09
C PHE A 68 5.55 15.33 -5.00
N PRO A 69 6.08 16.55 -5.31
CA PRO A 69 6.11 17.64 -4.34
C PRO A 69 4.70 18.05 -3.93
N TYR A 70 4.52 18.39 -2.67
CA TYR A 70 3.29 18.96 -2.15
C TYR A 70 3.57 20.14 -1.23
N GLN A 71 2.56 20.99 -1.06
CA GLN A 71 2.56 22.08 -0.10
C GLN A 71 1.20 22.10 0.59
N LEU A 72 1.21 22.06 1.93
CA LEU A 72 0.00 22.18 2.74
C LEU A 72 -0.41 23.65 2.89
N PRO A 73 -1.69 23.94 3.14
CA PRO A 73 -2.19 25.30 3.34
C PRO A 73 -1.45 26.08 4.43
N GLU A 74 -0.98 25.38 5.48
CA GLU A 74 -0.23 25.97 6.60
C GLU A 74 1.23 26.30 6.25
N GLY A 75 1.68 26.01 5.03
CA GLY A 75 3.01 26.29 4.53
C GLY A 75 4.00 25.14 4.65
N GLU A 76 3.65 24.03 5.30
CA GLU A 76 4.47 22.82 5.31
C GLU A 76 4.55 22.24 3.90
N SER A 77 5.75 21.82 3.49
CA SER A 77 6.00 21.22 2.18
C SER A 77 6.78 19.91 2.32
N GLY A 78 6.61 19.04 1.35
CA GLY A 78 7.31 17.76 1.34
C GLY A 78 7.25 17.08 -0.02
N ILE A 79 7.69 15.83 -0.05
CA ILE A 79 7.64 14.99 -1.25
C ILE A 79 6.87 13.71 -0.90
N LEU A 80 5.78 13.48 -1.61
CA LEU A 80 5.07 12.22 -1.58
C LEU A 80 5.77 11.24 -2.53
N TRP A 81 6.31 10.16 -1.97
CA TRP A 81 6.98 9.14 -2.75
C TRP A 81 6.01 8.01 -3.08
N VAL A 82 5.95 7.66 -4.36
CA VAL A 82 5.21 6.51 -4.87
C VAL A 82 6.15 5.57 -5.61
N PHE A 83 5.88 4.27 -5.55
CA PHE A 83 6.58 3.27 -6.34
C PHE A 83 5.66 2.79 -7.47
N THR A 84 6.20 2.64 -8.67
CA THR A 84 5.46 2.10 -9.81
C THR A 84 6.34 1.21 -10.68
N THR A 85 5.77 0.13 -11.19
CA THR A 85 6.37 -0.69 -12.24
C THR A 85 6.04 -0.17 -13.65
N ARG A 86 5.17 0.84 -13.75
CA ARG A 86 4.66 1.42 -14.99
C ARG A 86 4.96 2.92 -15.09
N ALA A 87 6.24 3.29 -14.96
CA ALA A 87 6.68 4.67 -15.10
C ALA A 87 6.37 5.27 -16.49
N ASP A 88 6.22 4.43 -17.50
CA ASP A 88 5.81 4.80 -18.86
C ASP A 88 4.42 5.46 -18.92
N THR A 89 3.54 5.18 -17.95
CA THR A 89 2.19 5.75 -17.89
C THR A 89 2.10 7.05 -17.08
N LEU A 90 3.20 7.54 -16.53
CA LEU A 90 3.23 8.71 -15.63
C LEU A 90 2.57 9.96 -16.23
N LEU A 91 2.81 10.24 -17.52
CA LEU A 91 2.21 11.41 -18.19
C LEU A 91 0.69 11.36 -18.29
N GLY A 92 0.07 10.18 -18.10
CA GLY A 92 -1.37 10.00 -18.07
C GLY A 92 -1.96 10.04 -16.65
N ALA A 93 -1.15 10.36 -15.63
CA ALA A 93 -1.63 10.43 -14.26
C ALA A 93 -2.62 11.60 -14.09
N THR A 94 -3.81 11.31 -13.60
CA THR A 94 -4.87 12.32 -13.36
C THR A 94 -5.13 12.57 -11.87
N TYR A 95 -4.64 11.71 -11.00
CA TYR A 95 -4.68 11.84 -9.54
C TYR A 95 -3.57 10.99 -8.91
N VAL A 96 -3.29 11.25 -7.64
CA VAL A 96 -2.43 10.40 -6.81
C VAL A 96 -3.23 9.89 -5.63
N ALA A 97 -3.08 8.61 -5.29
CA ALA A 97 -3.80 8.01 -4.17
C ALA A 97 -2.83 7.56 -3.06
N VAL A 98 -3.27 7.72 -1.81
CA VAL A 98 -2.54 7.27 -0.62
C VAL A 98 -3.41 6.32 0.21
N ALA A 99 -2.75 5.51 1.03
CA ALA A 99 -3.42 4.67 2.01
C ALA A 99 -4.10 5.52 3.10
N ALA A 100 -5.10 4.94 3.75
CA ALA A 100 -5.84 5.60 4.83
C ALA A 100 -4.96 5.97 6.05
N GLU A 101 -3.88 5.22 6.28
CA GLU A 101 -2.92 5.45 7.36
C GLU A 101 -1.86 6.51 7.03
N HIS A 102 -1.82 6.99 5.77
CA HIS A 102 -0.82 7.96 5.34
C HIS A 102 -0.97 9.31 6.07
N PRO A 103 0.14 9.97 6.49
CA PRO A 103 0.08 11.25 7.21
C PRO A 103 -0.75 12.33 6.52
N LEU A 104 -0.68 12.44 5.18
CA LEU A 104 -1.49 13.40 4.42
C LEU A 104 -2.99 13.07 4.45
N ALA A 105 -3.37 11.80 4.46
CA ALA A 105 -4.76 11.38 4.62
C ALA A 105 -5.29 11.75 6.00
N LEU A 106 -4.52 11.45 7.04
CA LEU A 106 -4.86 11.79 8.42
C LEU A 106 -4.90 13.32 8.66
N HIS A 107 -3.99 14.06 8.01
CA HIS A 107 -4.01 15.52 8.06
C HIS A 107 -5.28 16.10 7.44
N ALA A 108 -5.64 15.68 6.23
CA ALA A 108 -6.86 16.14 5.55
C ALA A 108 -8.15 15.72 6.27
N ALA A 109 -8.13 14.61 6.99
CA ALA A 109 -9.28 14.12 7.73
C ALA A 109 -9.59 14.94 9.00
N LYS A 110 -8.65 15.74 9.54
CA LYS A 110 -8.83 16.51 10.78
C LYS A 110 -10.03 17.45 10.72
N ASP A 111 -10.19 18.14 9.61
CA ASP A 111 -11.23 19.15 9.42
C ASP A 111 -12.35 18.69 8.46
N ASN A 112 -12.35 17.40 8.08
CA ASN A 112 -13.34 16.81 7.18
C ASN A 112 -13.94 15.54 7.80
N PRO A 113 -15.10 15.62 8.48
CA PRO A 113 -15.74 14.48 9.12
C PRO A 113 -16.10 13.34 8.16
N VAL A 114 -16.44 13.66 6.91
CA VAL A 114 -16.79 12.65 5.89
C VAL A 114 -15.55 11.86 5.49
N LEU A 115 -14.43 12.55 5.26
CA LEU A 115 -13.16 11.91 4.98
C LEU A 115 -12.65 11.11 6.19
N ALA A 116 -12.82 11.64 7.40
CA ALA A 116 -12.45 10.93 8.63
C ALA A 116 -13.20 9.61 8.77
N ALA A 117 -14.50 9.58 8.50
CA ALA A 117 -15.30 8.36 8.51
C ALA A 117 -14.83 7.35 7.44
N PHE A 118 -14.49 7.82 6.24
CA PHE A 118 -13.96 6.96 5.18
C PHE A 118 -12.57 6.39 5.53
N VAL A 119 -11.68 7.21 6.09
CA VAL A 119 -10.37 6.77 6.59
C VAL A 119 -10.54 5.67 7.65
N ASP A 120 -11.49 5.85 8.56
CA ASP A 120 -11.78 4.85 9.60
C ASP A 120 -12.36 3.56 9.00
N GLU A 121 -13.31 3.65 8.05
CA GLU A 121 -13.82 2.50 7.29
C GLU A 121 -12.67 1.71 6.62
N CYS A 122 -11.75 2.40 5.95
CA CYS A 122 -10.61 1.76 5.28
C CYS A 122 -9.64 1.07 6.27
N ARG A 123 -9.45 1.62 7.45
CA ARG A 123 -8.57 1.04 8.50
C ARG A 123 -9.14 -0.22 9.12
N HIS A 124 -10.46 -0.36 9.16
CA HIS A 124 -11.17 -1.54 9.65
C HIS A 124 -11.54 -2.55 8.54
N GLY A 125 -11.26 -2.21 7.28
CA GLY A 125 -11.47 -3.09 6.12
C GLY A 125 -10.56 -4.30 6.11
N GLY A 126 -10.84 -5.24 5.20
CA GLY A 126 -10.06 -6.46 5.01
C GLY A 126 -8.57 -6.19 4.80
N VAL A 127 -7.74 -7.01 5.43
CA VAL A 127 -6.27 -6.85 5.47
C VAL A 127 -5.53 -7.88 4.63
N THR A 128 -6.24 -8.87 4.09
CA THR A 128 -5.62 -9.90 3.25
C THR A 128 -5.59 -9.46 1.79
N GLU A 129 -4.53 -9.85 1.07
CA GLU A 129 -4.41 -9.57 -0.37
C GLU A 129 -5.61 -10.12 -1.16
N ALA A 130 -6.15 -11.28 -0.75
CA ALA A 130 -7.33 -11.89 -1.36
C ALA A 130 -8.60 -11.05 -1.14
N GLU A 131 -8.80 -10.49 0.06
CA GLU A 131 -9.90 -9.58 0.36
C GLU A 131 -9.76 -8.28 -0.41
N LEU A 132 -8.56 -7.68 -0.46
CA LEU A 132 -8.28 -6.47 -1.24
C LEU A 132 -8.50 -6.69 -2.75
N ALA A 133 -8.18 -7.87 -3.28
CA ALA A 133 -8.38 -8.20 -4.69
C ALA A 133 -9.86 -8.30 -5.08
N THR A 134 -10.73 -8.71 -4.14
CA THR A 134 -12.17 -8.89 -4.35
C THR A 134 -13.03 -7.71 -3.88
N GLN A 135 -12.46 -6.83 -3.06
CA GLN A 135 -13.14 -5.66 -2.51
C GLN A 135 -13.47 -4.64 -3.60
N GLU A 136 -14.65 -4.03 -3.51
CA GLU A 136 -14.99 -2.87 -4.34
C GLU A 136 -13.99 -1.74 -4.09
N LYS A 137 -13.38 -1.26 -5.17
CA LYS A 137 -12.40 -0.17 -5.11
C LYS A 137 -13.11 1.15 -4.85
N LYS A 138 -12.81 1.75 -3.71
CA LYS A 138 -13.36 3.04 -3.28
C LYS A 138 -12.23 4.03 -3.04
N GLY A 139 -12.52 5.30 -3.30
CA GLY A 139 -11.61 6.40 -3.01
C GLY A 139 -12.38 7.67 -2.70
N MET A 140 -11.73 8.57 -1.94
CA MET A 140 -12.29 9.86 -1.57
C MET A 140 -11.23 10.97 -1.73
N PRO A 141 -11.57 12.13 -2.34
CA PRO A 141 -10.64 13.22 -2.47
C PRO A 141 -10.31 13.85 -1.10
N THR A 142 -9.04 14.20 -0.90
CA THR A 142 -8.57 14.82 0.35
C THR A 142 -8.78 16.35 0.37
N GLY A 143 -8.98 16.97 -0.80
CA GLY A 143 -8.89 18.42 -0.96
C GLY A 143 -7.46 18.93 -1.14
N LEU A 144 -6.45 18.10 -0.94
CA LEU A 144 -5.04 18.43 -1.17
C LEU A 144 -4.65 18.12 -2.61
N THR A 145 -3.54 18.75 -3.04
CA THR A 145 -2.93 18.49 -4.35
C THR A 145 -1.44 18.17 -4.20
N VAL A 146 -0.92 17.49 -5.21
CA VAL A 146 0.52 17.25 -5.39
C VAL A 146 0.95 17.73 -6.77
N THR A 147 2.21 18.10 -6.94
CA THR A 147 2.73 18.56 -8.22
C THR A 147 3.27 17.40 -9.03
N HIS A 148 2.80 17.26 -10.26
CA HIS A 148 3.33 16.26 -11.20
C HIS A 148 4.80 16.57 -11.52
N PRO A 149 5.74 15.63 -11.30
CA PRO A 149 7.17 15.93 -11.34
C PRO A 149 7.72 16.31 -12.71
N LEU A 150 7.04 15.94 -13.80
CA LEU A 150 7.48 16.23 -15.17
C LEU A 150 6.72 17.40 -15.79
N THR A 151 5.40 17.50 -15.57
CA THR A 151 4.56 18.51 -16.21
C THR A 151 4.38 19.77 -15.36
N GLY A 152 4.56 19.68 -14.04
CA GLY A 152 4.27 20.76 -13.10
C GLY A 152 2.78 20.94 -12.78
N GLU A 153 1.89 20.14 -13.37
CA GLU A 153 0.45 20.21 -13.11
C GLU A 153 0.11 19.80 -11.68
N GLN A 154 -0.94 20.41 -11.14
CA GLN A 154 -1.48 20.06 -9.84
C GLN A 154 -2.45 18.88 -9.99
N LEU A 155 -2.09 17.75 -9.39
CA LEU A 155 -2.92 16.55 -9.37
C LEU A 155 -3.64 16.43 -8.02
N PRO A 156 -4.95 16.10 -8.01
CA PRO A 156 -5.68 15.89 -6.77
C PRO A 156 -5.14 14.67 -6.03
N LEU A 157 -5.05 14.79 -4.70
CA LEU A 157 -4.68 13.71 -3.81
C LEU A 157 -5.94 13.01 -3.26
N TRP A 158 -5.98 11.70 -3.35
CA TRP A 158 -7.09 10.86 -2.90
C TRP A 158 -6.65 9.89 -1.81
N VAL A 159 -7.56 9.52 -0.93
CA VAL A 159 -7.44 8.32 -0.09
C VAL A 159 -8.14 7.17 -0.78
N ALA A 160 -7.52 5.99 -0.84
CA ALA A 160 -8.13 4.83 -1.46
C ALA A 160 -7.94 3.56 -0.63
N ASN A 161 -8.98 2.72 -0.58
CA ASN A 161 -9.00 1.48 0.21
C ASN A 161 -8.12 0.35 -0.37
N TYR A 162 -7.63 0.52 -1.59
CA TYR A 162 -6.77 -0.45 -2.28
C TYR A 162 -5.28 -0.07 -2.31
N VAL A 163 -4.90 1.04 -1.66
CA VAL A 163 -3.50 1.46 -1.51
C VAL A 163 -2.96 0.99 -0.17
N LEU A 164 -1.77 0.39 -0.19
CA LEU A 164 -1.09 -0.13 1.00
C LEU A 164 0.11 0.75 1.35
N MET A 165 0.30 1.06 2.64
CA MET A 165 1.44 1.85 3.13
C MET A 165 2.80 1.23 2.83
N GLY A 166 2.89 -0.09 2.82
CA GLY A 166 4.14 -0.82 2.60
C GLY A 166 4.46 -1.13 1.14
N TYR A 167 3.55 -0.79 0.21
CA TYR A 167 3.68 -1.11 -1.20
C TYR A 167 2.99 -0.07 -2.07
N GLY A 168 3.74 0.64 -2.90
CA GLY A 168 3.22 1.62 -3.87
C GLY A 168 3.63 3.05 -3.60
#